data_0925e3170463bc5045717ef9b53290fe
#
_entry.id   0925e3170463bc5045717ef9b53290fe
#
_cell.length_a   1.000
_cell.length_b   1.000
_cell.length_c   1.000
_cell.angle_alpha   90.00
_cell.angle_beta   90.00
_cell.angle_gamma   90.00
#
_symmetry.space_group_name_H-M   'P 1'
#
loop_
_entity.id
_entity.type
_entity.pdbx_description
1 polymer ?
#
loop_
_entity_poly.entity_id
_entity_poly.type
_entity_poly.pdbx_seq_one_letter_code
_entity_poly.pdbx_strand_id
1 'polypeptide(L)'
;MSKLGIYKFNSDRGRHGNISGVFIEEAHYVEYLLKSNIQVYFGEVLGKHSNIYGPIREGEITLSSDDPEAIKVVRELDLSSGINPFYCNVVNFDYEEAGIDKIDEDDMTVYELITLLLERE
;
A
#
# COMPACT_ATOMS: atom_id res chain seq x y z
N MET A 1 -18.25 1.80 8.57
CA MET A 1 -17.06 0.98 8.81
C MET A 1 -16.58 0.35 7.52
N SER A 2 -15.28 0.34 7.35
CA SER A 2 -14.68 -0.24 6.15
C SER A 2 -14.66 -1.76 6.22
N LYS A 3 -14.83 -2.39 5.07
CA LYS A 3 -14.86 -3.83 4.95
C LYS A 3 -13.46 -4.36 4.62
N LEU A 4 -13.05 -5.43 5.27
CA LEU A 4 -11.79 -6.08 4.97
C LEU A 4 -11.88 -6.88 3.66
N GLY A 5 -10.77 -6.97 2.96
CA GLY A 5 -10.66 -7.78 1.76
C GLY A 5 -9.27 -8.35 1.60
N ILE A 6 -9.18 -9.40 0.81
CA ILE A 6 -7.91 -9.98 0.39
C ILE A 6 -7.59 -9.36 -0.96
N TYR A 7 -6.43 -8.71 -1.05
CA TYR A 7 -6.03 -7.97 -2.24
C TYR A 7 -4.76 -8.55 -2.83
N LYS A 8 -4.67 -8.51 -4.13
CA LYS A 8 -3.46 -8.82 -4.87
C LYS A 8 -2.84 -7.52 -5.37
N PHE A 9 -1.56 -7.37 -5.11
CA PHE A 9 -0.77 -6.26 -5.61
C PHE A 9 0.17 -6.78 -6.69
N ASN A 10 0.21 -6.08 -7.82
CA ASN A 10 1.14 -6.40 -8.90
C ASN A 10 1.46 -5.11 -9.65
N SER A 11 2.71 -4.71 -9.59
CA SER A 11 3.18 -3.49 -10.22
C SER A 11 4.34 -3.81 -11.17
N ASP A 12 4.14 -3.48 -12.43
CA ASP A 12 5.17 -3.61 -13.46
C ASP A 12 6.08 -2.39 -13.39
N ARG A 13 7.34 -2.59 -13.03
CA ARG A 13 8.35 -1.53 -12.93
C ARG A 13 9.33 -1.56 -14.12
N GLY A 14 8.89 -2.09 -15.24
CA GLY A 14 9.67 -2.10 -16.46
C GLY A 14 10.96 -2.91 -16.33
N ARG A 15 12.10 -2.27 -16.54
CA ARG A 15 13.41 -2.92 -16.47
C ARG A 15 13.73 -3.52 -15.10
N HIS A 16 13.07 -3.02 -14.05
CA HIS A 16 13.26 -3.52 -12.69
C HIS A 16 12.50 -4.81 -12.42
N GLY A 17 11.53 -5.15 -13.27
CA GLY A 17 10.70 -6.34 -13.09
C GLY A 17 9.37 -6.02 -12.44
N ASN A 18 8.71 -7.03 -11.88
CA ASN A 18 7.41 -6.88 -11.23
C ASN A 18 7.52 -6.98 -9.72
N ILE A 19 6.78 -6.13 -9.03
CA ILE A 19 6.62 -6.20 -7.58
C ILE A 19 5.22 -6.72 -7.31
N SER A 20 5.09 -7.74 -6.45
CA SER A 20 3.80 -8.36 -6.20
C SER A 20 3.65 -8.79 -4.75
N GLY A 21 2.40 -9.00 -4.34
CA GLY A 21 2.09 -9.48 -3.00
C GLY A 21 0.61 -9.77 -2.84
N VAL A 22 0.29 -10.45 -1.73
CA VAL A 22 -1.08 -10.74 -1.32
C VAL A 22 -1.22 -10.28 0.12
N PHE A 23 -2.25 -9.48 0.40
CA PHE A 23 -2.42 -8.90 1.73
C PHE A 23 -3.89 -8.70 2.07
N ILE A 24 -4.16 -8.49 3.36
CA ILE A 24 -5.49 -8.14 3.86
C ILE A 24 -5.47 -6.67 4.26
N GLU A 25 -6.46 -5.91 3.82
CA GLU A 25 -6.59 -4.51 4.20
C GLU A 25 -8.05 -4.08 4.11
N GLU A 26 -8.37 -2.95 4.74
CA GLU A 26 -9.69 -2.34 4.63
C GLU A 26 -9.86 -1.70 3.25
N ALA A 27 -11.02 -1.92 2.63
CA ALA A 27 -11.33 -1.37 1.31
C ALA A 27 -11.15 0.15 1.24
N HIS A 28 -11.53 0.83 2.28
CA HIS A 28 -11.41 2.27 2.46
C HIS A 28 -9.95 2.74 2.34
N TYR A 29 -9.00 2.01 2.94
CA TYR A 29 -7.57 2.32 2.85
C TYR A 29 -7.06 2.09 1.42
N VAL A 30 -7.49 1.00 0.80
CA VAL A 30 -7.09 0.69 -0.59
C VAL A 30 -7.58 1.78 -1.55
N GLU A 31 -8.84 2.19 -1.41
CA GLU A 31 -9.40 3.26 -2.23
C GLU A 31 -8.64 4.57 -2.05
N TYR A 32 -8.31 4.90 -0.81
CA TYR A 32 -7.57 6.13 -0.52
C TYR A 32 -6.19 6.11 -1.17
N LEU A 33 -5.48 5.00 -1.06
CA LEU A 33 -4.16 4.86 -1.66
C LEU A 33 -4.20 5.02 -3.18
N LEU A 34 -5.20 4.40 -3.82
CA LEU A 34 -5.32 4.46 -5.29
C LEU A 34 -5.72 5.84 -5.81
N LYS A 35 -6.42 6.63 -5.01
CA LYS A 35 -6.85 7.98 -5.39
C LYS A 35 -5.85 9.06 -5.03
N SER A 36 -4.94 8.77 -4.11
CA SER A 36 -3.94 9.73 -3.65
C SER A 36 -2.67 9.62 -4.50
N ASN A 37 -1.83 10.64 -4.39
CA ASN A 37 -0.51 10.62 -5.03
C ASN A 37 0.59 10.27 -4.00
N ILE A 38 0.27 9.42 -3.05
CA ILE A 38 1.25 8.95 -2.08
C ILE A 38 2.30 8.11 -2.82
N GLN A 39 3.54 8.54 -2.78
CA GLN A 39 4.63 7.79 -3.38
C GLN A 39 5.17 6.79 -2.38
N VAL A 40 5.16 5.52 -2.76
CA VAL A 40 5.54 4.42 -1.90
C VAL A 40 6.98 4.02 -2.21
N TYR A 41 7.78 3.83 -1.18
CA TYR A 41 9.18 3.42 -1.32
C TYR A 41 9.29 1.91 -1.12
N PHE A 42 9.65 1.20 -2.18
CA PHE A 42 9.80 -0.25 -2.15
C PHE A 42 11.24 -0.69 -1.88
N GLY A 43 12.19 0.20 -2.03
CA GLY A 43 13.60 -0.10 -1.81
C GLY A 43 14.19 -0.95 -2.94
N GLU A 44 15.14 -1.80 -2.60
CA GLU A 44 15.86 -2.65 -3.55
C GLU A 44 15.26 -4.05 -3.64
N VAL A 45 13.93 -4.13 -3.65
CA VAL A 45 13.20 -5.40 -3.55
C VAL A 45 13.46 -6.36 -4.71
N LEU A 46 13.92 -5.85 -5.85
CA LEU A 46 14.20 -6.68 -7.03
C LEU A 46 15.70 -7.00 -7.18
N GLY A 47 16.49 -6.77 -6.14
CA GLY A 47 17.89 -7.15 -6.09
C GLY A 47 18.81 -6.35 -7.00
N LYS A 48 18.35 -5.23 -7.52
CA LYS A 48 19.15 -4.33 -8.36
C LYS A 48 19.59 -3.14 -7.52
N HIS A 49 20.64 -2.47 -7.94
CA HIS A 49 21.19 -1.31 -7.23
C HIS A 49 20.34 -0.05 -7.35
N SER A 50 19.11 -0.19 -7.81
CA SER A 50 18.18 0.92 -7.98
C SER A 50 17.07 0.85 -6.95
N ASN A 51 16.82 1.97 -6.29
CA ASN A 51 15.67 2.09 -5.39
C ASN A 51 14.40 2.24 -6.22
N ILE A 52 13.36 1.48 -5.87
CA ILE A 52 12.09 1.52 -6.57
C ILE A 52 11.08 2.26 -5.71
N TYR A 53 10.44 3.29 -6.27
CA TYR A 53 9.41 4.06 -5.60
C TYR A 53 8.45 4.64 -6.63
N GLY A 54 7.31 5.11 -6.15
CA GLY A 54 6.31 5.75 -6.99
C GLY A 54 4.90 5.56 -6.46
N PRO A 55 3.92 6.22 -7.08
CA PRO A 55 2.53 6.03 -6.67
C PRO A 55 2.01 4.67 -7.13
N ILE A 56 1.02 4.17 -6.42
CA ILE A 56 0.32 2.96 -6.82
C ILE A 56 -0.92 3.40 -7.59
N ARG A 57 -1.08 2.85 -8.77
CA ARG A 57 -2.16 3.23 -9.68
C ARG A 57 -3.30 2.23 -9.65
N GLU A 58 -4.46 2.69 -10.10
CA GLU A 58 -5.63 1.84 -10.25
C GLU A 58 -5.29 0.66 -11.17
N GLY A 59 -5.69 -0.53 -10.78
CA GLY A 59 -5.37 -1.75 -11.51
C GLY A 59 -4.16 -2.50 -10.95
N GLU A 60 -3.30 -1.84 -10.19
CA GLU A 60 -2.15 -2.50 -9.55
C GLU A 60 -2.55 -3.25 -8.28
N ILE A 61 -3.65 -2.83 -7.64
CA ILE A 61 -4.22 -3.55 -6.51
C ILE A 61 -5.62 -4.00 -6.91
N THR A 62 -5.89 -5.30 -6.79
CA THR A 62 -7.19 -5.87 -7.15
C THR A 62 -7.75 -6.70 -6.00
N LEU A 63 -9.07 -6.64 -5.83
CA LEU A 63 -9.76 -7.43 -4.82
C LEU A 63 -9.84 -8.88 -5.28
N SER A 64 -9.30 -9.79 -4.48
CA SER A 64 -9.41 -11.23 -4.74
C SER A 64 -10.63 -11.82 -4.06
N SER A 65 -10.90 -11.43 -2.81
CA SER A 65 -12.06 -11.91 -2.08
C SER A 65 -12.34 -11.01 -0.88
N ASP A 66 -13.61 -10.80 -0.59
CA ASP A 66 -14.03 -10.12 0.63
C ASP A 66 -14.85 -11.05 1.53
N ASP A 67 -14.83 -12.36 1.25
CA ASP A 67 -15.52 -13.36 2.04
C ASP A 67 -14.87 -13.46 3.43
N PRO A 68 -15.64 -13.27 4.52
CA PRO A 68 -15.08 -13.35 5.87
C PRO A 68 -14.41 -14.68 6.19
N GLU A 69 -14.90 -15.79 5.64
CA GLU A 69 -14.29 -17.10 5.85
C GLU A 69 -12.92 -17.19 5.17
N ALA A 70 -12.79 -16.66 3.95
CA ALA A 70 -11.52 -16.63 3.25
C ALA A 70 -10.51 -15.76 3.99
N ILE A 71 -10.93 -14.60 4.48
CA ILE A 71 -10.08 -13.70 5.25
C ILE A 71 -9.58 -14.38 6.51
N LYS A 72 -10.47 -15.10 7.20
CA LYS A 72 -10.12 -15.83 8.41
C LYS A 72 -9.04 -16.89 8.13
N VAL A 73 -9.18 -17.64 7.05
CA VAL A 73 -8.22 -18.67 6.65
C VAL A 73 -6.86 -18.05 6.34
N VAL A 74 -6.83 -16.96 5.58
CA VAL A 74 -5.58 -16.28 5.23
C VAL A 74 -4.85 -15.82 6.49
N ARG A 75 -5.58 -15.28 7.45
CA ARG A 75 -4.99 -14.83 8.72
C ARG A 75 -4.47 -15.99 9.57
N GLU A 76 -5.29 -17.03 9.73
CA GLU A 76 -4.94 -18.16 10.57
C GLU A 76 -3.75 -18.94 10.04
N LEU A 77 -3.64 -19.06 8.72
CA LEU A 77 -2.57 -19.81 8.08
C LEU A 77 -1.40 -18.94 7.63
N ASP A 78 -1.50 -17.61 7.88
CA ASP A 78 -0.48 -16.63 7.51
C ASP A 78 -0.13 -16.73 6.01
N LEU A 79 -1.15 -16.67 5.17
CA LEU A 79 -0.99 -16.81 3.72
C LEU A 79 -0.70 -15.51 3.00
N SER A 80 -0.61 -14.39 3.73
CA SER A 80 -0.15 -13.14 3.14
C SER A 80 1.31 -13.28 2.70
N SER A 81 1.64 -12.77 1.55
CA SER A 81 2.98 -12.97 0.99
C SER A 81 3.40 -11.79 0.12
N GLY A 82 4.71 -11.71 -0.15
CA GLY A 82 5.27 -10.68 -1.00
C GLY A 82 5.23 -9.30 -0.36
N ILE A 83 5.09 -8.27 -1.18
CA ILE A 83 5.12 -6.88 -0.74
C ILE A 83 3.73 -6.40 -0.38
N ASN A 84 3.59 -5.84 0.84
CA ASN A 84 2.38 -5.12 1.24
C ASN A 84 2.70 -3.62 1.19
N PRO A 85 2.13 -2.87 0.21
CA PRO A 85 2.46 -1.46 0.04
C PRO A 85 2.10 -0.60 1.25
N PHE A 86 1.15 -1.03 2.09
CA PHE A 86 0.77 -0.27 3.28
C PHE A 86 1.84 -0.31 4.38
N TYR A 87 2.74 -1.29 4.33
CA TYR A 87 3.85 -1.39 5.28
C TYR A 87 5.15 -0.81 4.73
N CYS A 88 5.12 -0.32 3.51
CA CYS A 88 6.26 0.39 2.93
C CYS A 88 6.27 1.85 3.38
N ASN A 89 7.43 2.48 3.32
CA ASN A 89 7.57 3.88 3.73
C ASN A 89 7.05 4.82 2.65
N VAL A 90 6.71 6.05 3.09
CA VAL A 90 6.25 7.12 2.21
C VAL A 90 7.45 7.91 1.69
N VAL A 91 7.40 8.32 0.42
CA VAL A 91 8.40 9.18 -0.21
C VAL A 91 7.70 10.33 -0.93
N ASN A 92 8.17 11.55 -0.70
CA ASN A 92 7.74 12.74 -1.46
C ASN A 92 6.23 13.01 -1.49
N PHE A 93 5.58 12.91 -0.35
CA PHE A 93 4.16 13.28 -0.25
C PHE A 93 4.02 14.79 -0.07
N ASP A 94 3.02 15.38 -0.75
CA ASP A 94 2.74 16.82 -0.64
C ASP A 94 1.84 17.10 0.57
N TYR A 95 2.46 17.39 1.69
CA TYR A 95 1.75 17.65 2.94
C TYR A 95 0.99 18.99 2.91
N GLU A 96 1.50 19.98 2.19
CA GLU A 96 0.84 21.28 2.08
C GLU A 96 -0.50 21.16 1.36
N GLU A 97 -0.52 20.43 0.25
CA GLU A 97 -1.75 20.21 -0.51
C GLU A 97 -2.78 19.45 0.32
N ALA A 98 -2.31 18.50 1.13
CA ALA A 98 -3.18 17.72 2.03
C ALA A 98 -3.64 18.52 3.26
N GLY A 99 -3.04 19.69 3.51
CA GLY A 99 -3.42 20.53 4.65
C GLY A 99 -2.94 20.03 5.98
N ILE A 100 -1.86 19.28 6.01
CA ILE A 100 -1.25 18.76 7.25
C ILE A 100 0.19 19.22 7.35
N ASP A 101 0.71 19.22 8.58
CA ASP A 101 2.11 19.56 8.83
C ASP A 101 3.02 18.46 8.29
N LYS A 102 4.19 18.89 7.82
CA LYS A 102 5.17 17.93 7.33
C LYS A 102 5.60 16.98 8.45
N ILE A 103 5.59 15.71 8.14
CA ILE A 103 5.96 14.64 9.07
C ILE A 103 7.26 14.00 8.56
N ASP A 104 8.02 13.39 9.47
CA ASP A 104 9.23 12.69 9.10
C ASP A 104 8.88 11.45 8.28
N GLU A 105 9.08 11.53 6.96
CA GLU A 105 8.74 10.46 6.02
C GLU A 105 9.61 9.22 6.22
N ASP A 106 10.81 9.37 6.77
CA ASP A 106 11.74 8.24 6.95
C ASP A 106 11.19 7.18 7.88
N ASP A 107 10.34 7.58 8.83
CA ASP A 107 9.78 6.67 9.82
C ASP A 107 8.29 6.41 9.64
N MET A 108 7.71 6.88 8.53
CA MET A 108 6.26 6.77 8.32
C MET A 108 5.92 5.77 7.24
N THR A 109 5.07 4.78 7.57
CA THR A 109 4.53 3.85 6.58
C THR A 109 3.34 4.47 5.87
N VAL A 110 2.99 3.90 4.72
CA VAL A 110 1.80 4.30 3.96
C VAL A 110 0.54 4.15 4.83
N TYR A 111 0.45 3.05 5.57
CA TYR A 111 -0.68 2.81 6.48
C TYR A 111 -0.82 3.93 7.51
N GLU A 112 0.27 4.31 8.14
CA GLU A 112 0.26 5.37 9.15
C GLU A 112 -0.16 6.71 8.56
N LEU A 113 0.33 7.05 7.37
CA LEU A 113 -0.05 8.30 6.71
C LEU A 113 -1.54 8.31 6.36
N ILE A 114 -2.06 7.24 5.78
CA ILE A 114 -3.48 7.16 5.42
C ILE A 114 -4.35 7.27 6.67
N THR A 115 -3.98 6.58 7.75
CA THR A 115 -4.71 6.67 9.02
C THR A 115 -4.79 8.11 9.49
N LEU A 116 -3.67 8.83 9.44
CA LEU A 116 -3.62 10.23 9.84
C LEU A 116 -4.50 11.11 8.95
N LEU A 117 -4.45 10.90 7.65
CA LEU A 117 -5.25 11.68 6.70
C LEU A 117 -6.76 11.44 6.88
N LEU A 118 -7.15 10.20 7.14
CA LEU A 118 -8.55 9.84 7.37
C LEU A 118 -9.08 10.44 8.68
N GLU A 119 -8.25 10.55 9.69
CA GLU A 119 -8.64 11.16 10.96
C GLU A 119 -8.91 12.66 10.82
N ARG A 120 -8.35 13.29 9.81
CA ARG A 120 -8.54 14.72 9.57
C ARG A 120 -9.78 15.03 8.72
N GLU A 121 -10.38 14.05 8.14
CA GLU A 121 -11.64 14.20 7.39
C GLU A 121 -12.90 14.20 8.34
#